data_5e8db1741e28127f47b9c53b90e67ca9
#
_entry.id   5e8db1741e28127f47b9c53b90e67ca9
#
_cell.length_a   1.000
_cell.length_b   1.000
_cell.length_c   1.000
_cell.angle_alpha   90.00
_cell.angle_beta   90.00
_cell.angle_gamma   90.00
#
_symmetry.space_group_name_H-M   'P 1'
#
loop_
_entity.id
_entity.type
_entity.pdbx_description
1 polymer ?
#
loop_
_entity_poly.entity_id
_entity_poly.type
_entity_poly.pdbx_seq_one_letter_code
_entity_poly.pdbx_strand_id
1 'polypeptide(L)'
;MNQPKYIFVTGGVVSSLGKGIIAASIGRLLLARGYKITIQKFDPYINIDPGTLNPYEHGECYVTTDGCETDLDLGHYERFTDIRTTSANNVTTGKIYQTVIERERKGEYLGRTVQVVPHITDEIKRRMLQLGATGDYDFIITEIGGTVGDIEGLPFLEAMRQLKWELGRDAVCIHLTYVPYIAAAGELKTKPSQHSVKELQGLGLQPDVLVLRTDRELGRGILDKVGHFCNVEKDCVIQCVDLPTIYEVPIKMAEQNLDAVILRKSGITCNTIPDLGDWQVFISRREQASKEIDIALVGKYDLQDAYKSILESLSQAATYNDNKVKTHFIQSENLTRSNIADYLAAMDGVVICPGFGQRGTEGKIIAAEYCRTHDIPTLGICLGMQMMVIEFARNVLGLENANSREMDPSTPHNVIDLMEEQKSITQMGGTMRLGAYSCELSTGSKVFEAYGKSHIEERHRHRYEFSSPYRRQFEQAGMLCTGINPDSGLVEIVEIPACRWYVGVQFHPEYTGTVLNPNPLFMAFVKNIIYRQ
;
A
#
# COMPACT_ATOMS: atom_id res chain seq x y z
N MET A 1 -1.02 30.54 14.15
CA MET A 1 -0.68 29.15 13.80
C MET A 1 0.69 29.20 13.11
N ASN A 2 1.63 28.34 13.51
CA ASN A 2 2.91 28.25 12.79
C ASN A 2 2.63 27.69 11.39
N GLN A 3 3.30 28.24 10.38
CA GLN A 3 3.25 27.68 9.02
C GLN A 3 3.81 26.24 9.06
N PRO A 4 3.16 25.25 8.35
CA PRO A 4 3.68 23.91 8.28
C PRO A 4 5.05 23.88 7.58
N LYS A 5 5.88 22.90 7.92
CA LYS A 5 7.15 22.64 7.26
C LYS A 5 6.95 21.61 6.16
N TYR A 6 7.67 21.77 5.05
CA TYR A 6 7.60 20.89 3.89
C TYR A 6 8.91 20.12 3.74
N ILE A 7 8.81 18.81 3.61
CA ILE A 7 9.95 17.91 3.40
C ILE A 7 9.77 17.26 2.03
N PHE A 8 10.63 17.59 1.09
CA PHE A 8 10.63 17.00 -0.24
C PHE A 8 11.62 15.85 -0.30
N VAL A 9 11.15 14.66 -0.70
CA VAL A 9 11.96 13.46 -0.85
C VAL A 9 12.07 13.15 -2.33
N THR A 10 13.28 13.24 -2.87
CA THR A 10 13.60 12.95 -4.27
C THR A 10 14.60 11.79 -4.35
N GLY A 11 14.73 11.16 -5.50
CA GLY A 11 15.73 10.10 -5.70
C GLY A 11 16.32 10.10 -7.09
N GLY A 12 17.52 9.56 -7.21
CA GLY A 12 18.22 9.44 -8.48
C GLY A 12 19.00 8.13 -8.57
N VAL A 13 19.67 7.93 -9.71
CA VAL A 13 20.46 6.76 -10.09
C VAL A 13 19.58 5.60 -10.60
N VAL A 14 18.65 5.08 -9.78
CA VAL A 14 17.78 3.94 -10.15
C VAL A 14 16.38 4.10 -9.54
N SER A 15 15.40 3.45 -10.14
CA SER A 15 14.07 3.25 -9.55
C SER A 15 14.15 2.30 -8.33
N SER A 16 13.07 2.21 -7.57
CA SER A 16 12.96 1.31 -6.39
C SER A 16 14.06 1.51 -5.33
N LEU A 17 14.57 2.74 -5.22
CA LEU A 17 15.64 3.11 -4.28
C LEU A 17 15.15 3.16 -2.82
N GLY A 18 13.83 3.09 -2.59
CA GLY A 18 13.22 3.11 -1.27
C GLY A 18 12.83 4.50 -0.78
N LYS A 19 12.50 5.44 -1.69
CA LYS A 19 12.00 6.78 -1.34
C LYS A 19 10.78 6.71 -0.42
N GLY A 20 9.80 5.85 -0.75
CA GLY A 20 8.58 5.64 0.04
C GLY A 20 8.88 5.19 1.47
N ILE A 21 9.81 4.26 1.65
CA ILE A 21 10.23 3.77 2.97
C ILE A 21 10.95 4.85 3.77
N ILE A 22 11.79 5.67 3.13
CA ILE A 22 12.45 6.80 3.80
C ILE A 22 11.43 7.87 4.17
N ALA A 23 10.49 8.22 3.29
CA ALA A 23 9.41 9.17 3.59
C ALA A 23 8.54 8.67 4.76
N ALA A 24 8.14 7.40 4.76
CA ALA A 24 7.40 6.77 5.84
C ALA A 24 8.20 6.75 7.16
N SER A 25 9.50 6.46 7.10
CA SER A 25 10.40 6.45 8.27
C SER A 25 10.55 7.85 8.87
N ILE A 26 10.71 8.88 8.04
CA ILE A 26 10.72 10.28 8.49
C ILE A 26 9.40 10.62 9.17
N GLY A 27 8.27 10.23 8.57
CA GLY A 27 6.94 10.39 9.15
C GLY A 27 6.84 9.74 10.53
N ARG A 28 7.28 8.48 10.67
CA ARG A 28 7.30 7.76 11.95
C ARG A 28 8.15 8.47 13.00
N LEU A 29 9.33 8.95 12.62
CA LEU A 29 10.24 9.64 13.54
C LEU A 29 9.68 10.97 14.04
N LEU A 30 9.07 11.75 13.16
CA LEU A 30 8.43 13.02 13.52
C LEU A 30 7.20 12.80 14.41
N LEU A 31 6.38 11.79 14.14
CA LEU A 31 5.27 11.37 15.01
C LEU A 31 5.77 10.95 16.39
N ALA A 32 6.87 10.18 16.46
CA ALA A 32 7.49 9.76 17.71
C ALA A 32 8.04 10.94 18.55
N ARG A 33 8.20 12.10 17.95
CA ARG A 33 8.52 13.36 18.64
C ARG A 33 7.29 14.20 19.00
N GLY A 34 6.09 13.74 18.63
CA GLY A 34 4.81 14.41 18.91
C GLY A 34 4.34 15.40 17.85
N TYR A 35 4.99 15.47 16.68
CA TYR A 35 4.51 16.33 15.58
C TYR A 35 3.37 15.68 14.82
N LYS A 36 2.46 16.51 14.33
CA LYS A 36 1.39 16.10 13.40
C LYS A 36 1.93 16.13 11.97
N ILE A 37 1.81 15.03 11.26
CA ILE A 37 2.35 14.93 9.90
C ILE A 37 1.33 14.37 8.91
N THR A 38 1.56 14.60 7.64
CA THR A 38 0.98 13.81 6.56
C THR A 38 2.03 13.57 5.47
N ILE A 39 1.81 12.52 4.67
CA ILE A 39 2.71 12.16 3.57
C ILE A 39 1.91 12.17 2.28
N GLN A 40 2.44 12.77 1.22
CA GLN A 40 1.84 12.80 -0.10
C GLN A 40 2.81 12.32 -1.17
N LYS A 41 2.27 11.68 -2.20
CA LYS A 41 2.99 11.13 -3.35
C LYS A 41 2.65 11.90 -4.60
N PHE A 42 3.68 12.25 -5.38
CA PHE A 42 3.56 12.86 -6.71
C PHE A 42 4.17 11.93 -7.75
N ASP A 43 3.32 11.33 -8.58
CA ASP A 43 3.73 10.34 -9.57
C ASP A 43 3.83 10.94 -10.97
N PRO A 44 4.98 10.78 -11.67
CA PRO A 44 5.20 11.44 -12.95
C PRO A 44 4.52 10.80 -14.15
N TYR A 45 3.82 9.65 -13.99
CA TYR A 45 3.12 9.02 -15.09
C TYR A 45 1.84 9.77 -15.49
N ILE A 46 1.44 9.63 -16.79
CA ILE A 46 0.30 10.36 -17.38
C ILE A 46 -1.05 9.72 -17.03
N ASN A 47 -1.08 8.53 -16.48
CA ASN A 47 -2.33 7.94 -16.01
C ASN A 47 -2.98 8.83 -14.94
N ILE A 48 -4.30 8.95 -14.98
CA ILE A 48 -5.05 9.73 -13.98
C ILE A 48 -4.94 9.05 -12.60
N ASP A 49 -5.06 7.72 -12.60
CA ASP A 49 -4.88 6.86 -11.43
C ASP A 49 -4.30 5.50 -11.86
N PRO A 50 -3.82 4.67 -10.92
CA PRO A 50 -3.28 3.34 -11.24
C PRO A 50 -4.34 2.25 -11.37
N GLY A 51 -5.65 2.56 -11.29
CA GLY A 51 -6.72 1.56 -11.23
C GLY A 51 -6.79 0.62 -12.44
N THR A 52 -6.30 1.05 -13.60
CA THR A 52 -6.23 0.25 -14.83
C THR A 52 -4.82 -0.24 -15.15
N LEU A 53 -3.83 0.06 -14.32
CA LEU A 53 -2.45 -0.36 -14.55
C LEU A 53 -2.26 -1.85 -14.28
N ASN A 54 -1.29 -2.44 -14.99
CA ASN A 54 -0.93 -3.83 -14.81
C ASN A 54 -0.14 -4.03 -13.50
N PRO A 55 -0.60 -4.88 -12.56
CA PRO A 55 0.13 -5.16 -11.32
C PRO A 55 1.55 -5.69 -11.50
N TYR A 56 1.88 -6.29 -12.64
CA TYR A 56 3.25 -6.70 -12.97
C TYR A 56 4.21 -5.53 -13.17
N GLU A 57 3.69 -4.37 -13.57
CA GLU A 57 4.52 -3.17 -13.84
C GLU A 57 4.53 -2.19 -12.66
N HIS A 58 3.41 -2.09 -11.93
CA HIS A 58 3.20 -1.05 -10.92
C HIS A 58 2.93 -1.57 -9.50
N GLY A 59 2.85 -2.90 -9.33
CA GLY A 59 2.45 -3.51 -8.06
C GLY A 59 0.94 -3.39 -7.79
N GLU A 60 0.55 -3.52 -6.53
CA GLU A 60 -0.85 -3.41 -6.13
C GLU A 60 -1.37 -1.98 -6.30
N CYS A 61 -2.65 -1.86 -6.64
CA CYS A 61 -3.37 -0.60 -6.55
C CYS A 61 -3.92 -0.45 -5.14
N TYR A 62 -3.40 0.51 -4.38
CA TYR A 62 -3.85 0.81 -3.02
C TYR A 62 -5.05 1.76 -3.05
N VAL A 63 -6.03 1.57 -2.16
CA VAL A 63 -7.23 2.42 -2.11
C VAL A 63 -7.28 3.20 -0.81
N THR A 64 -7.45 4.52 -0.93
CA THR A 64 -7.61 5.42 0.21
C THR A 64 -9.01 5.32 0.85
N THR A 65 -9.19 5.91 2.03
CA THR A 65 -10.49 5.90 2.74
C THR A 65 -11.61 6.54 1.93
N ASP A 66 -11.32 7.61 1.21
CA ASP A 66 -12.27 8.34 0.35
C ASP A 66 -12.40 7.78 -1.08
N GLY A 67 -11.82 6.59 -1.34
CA GLY A 67 -12.03 5.84 -2.58
C GLY A 67 -11.10 6.22 -3.73
N CYS A 68 -9.97 6.84 -3.48
CA CYS A 68 -8.99 7.08 -4.53
C CYS A 68 -8.12 5.83 -4.75
N GLU A 69 -8.01 5.39 -5.99
CA GLU A 69 -7.02 4.41 -6.43
C GLU A 69 -5.65 5.09 -6.51
N THR A 70 -4.65 4.50 -5.86
CA THR A 70 -3.33 5.13 -5.66
C THR A 70 -2.19 4.12 -5.78
N ASP A 71 -0.97 4.64 -5.83
CA ASP A 71 0.26 3.84 -5.79
C ASP A 71 0.43 3.08 -4.46
N LEU A 72 1.13 1.95 -4.49
CA LEU A 72 1.38 1.07 -3.34
C LEU A 72 2.15 1.76 -2.19
N ASP A 73 2.89 2.84 -2.46
CA ASP A 73 3.64 3.57 -1.45
C ASP A 73 2.73 4.20 -0.38
N LEU A 74 1.48 4.54 -0.73
CA LEU A 74 0.52 5.03 0.27
C LEU A 74 0.24 3.98 1.36
N GLY A 75 0.25 2.71 1.00
CA GLY A 75 0.19 1.61 1.95
C GLY A 75 1.38 1.63 2.92
N HIS A 76 2.59 1.90 2.44
CA HIS A 76 3.75 2.07 3.32
C HIS A 76 3.59 3.25 4.25
N TYR A 77 3.09 4.40 3.76
CA TYR A 77 2.87 5.58 4.60
C TYR A 77 1.91 5.27 5.75
N GLU A 78 0.76 4.68 5.45
CA GLU A 78 -0.22 4.33 6.48
C GLU A 78 0.32 3.27 7.47
N ARG A 79 0.98 2.22 6.98
CA ARG A 79 1.54 1.16 7.84
C ARG A 79 2.57 1.67 8.84
N PHE A 80 3.39 2.66 8.46
CA PHE A 80 4.43 3.21 9.32
C PHE A 80 3.90 4.29 10.27
N THR A 81 2.90 5.05 9.86
CA THR A 81 2.49 6.27 10.58
C THR A 81 1.15 6.16 11.28
N ASP A 82 0.35 5.14 10.96
CA ASP A 82 -1.02 4.97 11.46
C ASP A 82 -1.98 6.11 11.03
N ILE A 83 -1.60 6.89 10.02
CA ILE A 83 -2.37 7.99 9.46
C ILE A 83 -3.18 7.46 8.28
N ARG A 84 -4.45 7.87 8.19
CA ARG A 84 -5.28 7.58 7.03
C ARG A 84 -5.03 8.59 5.92
N THR A 85 -4.80 8.09 4.72
CA THR A 85 -4.61 8.90 3.52
C THR A 85 -5.92 9.08 2.75
N THR A 86 -5.97 10.15 1.96
CA THR A 86 -7.10 10.52 1.11
C THR A 86 -6.63 10.81 -0.31
N SER A 87 -7.54 11.12 -1.20
CA SER A 87 -7.26 11.54 -2.59
C SER A 87 -6.30 12.75 -2.69
N ALA A 88 -6.22 13.57 -1.63
CA ALA A 88 -5.30 14.70 -1.56
C ALA A 88 -3.83 14.26 -1.37
N ASN A 89 -3.61 13.02 -0.93
CA ASN A 89 -2.27 12.47 -0.68
C ASN A 89 -1.62 11.84 -1.91
N ASN A 90 -2.35 11.66 -3.04
CA ASN A 90 -1.78 11.12 -4.27
C ASN A 90 -2.14 11.98 -5.49
N VAL A 91 -1.13 12.46 -6.17
CA VAL A 91 -1.25 13.35 -7.34
C VAL A 91 -0.42 12.80 -8.49
N THR A 92 -1.05 12.54 -9.63
CA THR A 92 -0.38 12.11 -10.85
C THR A 92 -0.23 13.25 -11.84
N THR A 93 0.70 13.14 -12.77
CA THR A 93 0.81 14.04 -13.92
C THR A 93 -0.52 14.13 -14.67
N GLY A 94 -1.21 13.00 -14.85
CA GLY A 94 -2.52 12.95 -15.51
C GLY A 94 -3.55 13.85 -14.84
N LYS A 95 -3.71 13.78 -13.52
CA LYS A 95 -4.61 14.65 -12.76
C LYS A 95 -4.27 16.14 -12.89
N ILE A 96 -2.98 16.48 -12.90
CA ILE A 96 -2.52 17.88 -13.06
C ILE A 96 -2.89 18.40 -14.44
N TYR A 97 -2.50 17.67 -15.50
CA TYR A 97 -2.76 18.09 -16.89
C TYR A 97 -4.25 18.14 -17.18
N GLN A 98 -5.02 17.16 -16.75
CA GLN A 98 -6.47 17.15 -16.89
C GLN A 98 -7.08 18.41 -16.27
N THR A 99 -6.70 18.75 -15.03
CA THR A 99 -7.21 19.94 -14.34
C THR A 99 -6.91 21.22 -15.12
N VAL A 100 -5.68 21.37 -15.63
CA VAL A 100 -5.28 22.57 -16.37
C VAL A 100 -5.99 22.65 -17.74
N ILE A 101 -6.12 21.52 -18.45
CA ILE A 101 -6.83 21.45 -19.74
C ILE A 101 -8.33 21.76 -19.55
N GLU A 102 -8.98 21.21 -18.51
CA GLU A 102 -10.38 21.50 -18.20
C GLU A 102 -10.61 23.00 -17.90
N ARG A 103 -9.71 23.63 -17.17
CA ARG A 103 -9.75 25.07 -16.90
C ARG A 103 -9.56 25.89 -18.16
N GLU A 104 -8.65 25.47 -19.05
CA GLU A 104 -8.46 26.12 -20.36
C GLU A 104 -9.76 26.04 -21.17
N ARG A 105 -10.37 24.85 -21.26
CA ARG A 105 -11.63 24.65 -22.01
C ARG A 105 -12.80 25.44 -21.43
N LYS A 106 -12.81 25.71 -20.14
CA LYS A 106 -13.78 26.60 -19.46
C LYS A 106 -13.48 28.09 -19.65
N GLY A 107 -12.35 28.46 -20.27
CA GLY A 107 -11.96 29.85 -20.49
C GLY A 107 -11.40 30.56 -19.25
N GLU A 108 -11.03 29.83 -18.20
CA GLU A 108 -10.55 30.42 -16.93
C GLU A 108 -9.22 31.20 -17.10
N TYR A 109 -8.46 30.94 -18.15
CA TYR A 109 -7.21 31.65 -18.45
C TYR A 109 -7.40 32.91 -19.29
N LEU A 110 -8.63 33.31 -19.60
CA LEU A 110 -8.97 34.56 -20.28
C LEU A 110 -8.18 34.82 -21.58
N GLY A 111 -7.99 33.78 -22.40
CA GLY A 111 -7.31 33.87 -23.69
C GLY A 111 -5.77 33.89 -23.62
N ARG A 112 -5.18 33.67 -22.43
CA ARG A 112 -3.73 33.55 -22.30
C ARG A 112 -3.23 32.22 -22.89
N THR A 113 -2.01 32.22 -23.42
CA THR A 113 -1.32 30.98 -23.79
C THR A 113 -1.00 30.17 -22.54
N VAL A 114 -1.53 28.95 -22.47
CA VAL A 114 -1.28 28.03 -21.35
C VAL A 114 0.01 27.26 -21.61
N GLN A 115 0.94 27.28 -20.65
CA GLN A 115 2.28 26.69 -20.75
C GLN A 115 2.60 25.84 -19.52
N VAL A 116 3.64 25.00 -19.61
CA VAL A 116 4.09 24.20 -18.46
C VAL A 116 4.47 25.11 -17.30
N VAL A 117 5.29 26.14 -17.57
CA VAL A 117 5.58 27.22 -16.63
C VAL A 117 4.85 28.47 -17.12
N PRO A 118 3.94 29.09 -16.34
CA PRO A 118 3.67 28.78 -14.93
C PRO A 118 2.47 27.84 -14.69
N HIS A 119 1.62 27.53 -15.66
CA HIS A 119 0.27 27.02 -15.41
C HIS A 119 0.26 25.59 -14.82
N ILE A 120 1.08 24.67 -15.36
CA ILE A 120 1.25 23.32 -14.81
C ILE A 120 1.99 23.37 -13.48
N THR A 121 3.09 24.15 -13.40
CA THR A 121 3.86 24.27 -12.15
C THR A 121 3.07 24.93 -11.03
N ASP A 122 2.21 25.90 -11.32
CA ASP A 122 1.32 26.52 -10.31
C ASP A 122 0.25 25.54 -9.79
N GLU A 123 -0.32 24.70 -10.67
CA GLU A 123 -1.25 23.65 -10.22
C GLU A 123 -0.53 22.59 -9.36
N ILE A 124 0.71 22.20 -9.72
CA ILE A 124 1.53 21.30 -8.91
C ILE A 124 1.80 21.93 -7.53
N LYS A 125 2.26 23.17 -7.48
CA LYS A 125 2.49 23.89 -6.21
C LYS A 125 1.23 23.98 -5.36
N ARG A 126 0.09 24.30 -5.99
CA ARG A 126 -1.20 24.36 -5.31
C ARG A 126 -1.54 23.01 -4.64
N ARG A 127 -1.32 21.89 -5.35
CA ARG A 127 -1.53 20.55 -4.79
C ARG A 127 -0.56 20.24 -3.67
N MET A 128 0.72 20.56 -3.82
CA MET A 128 1.74 20.34 -2.78
C MET A 128 1.42 21.08 -1.48
N LEU A 129 0.85 22.29 -1.59
CA LEU A 129 0.50 23.12 -0.44
C LEU A 129 -0.89 22.82 0.15
N GLN A 130 -1.75 22.10 -0.56
CA GLN A 130 -3.16 21.91 -0.22
C GLN A 130 -3.36 21.34 1.18
N LEU A 131 -2.64 20.28 1.54
CA LEU A 131 -2.74 19.65 2.86
C LEU A 131 -2.21 20.56 3.97
N GLY A 132 -1.17 21.34 3.71
CA GLY A 132 -0.65 22.31 4.66
C GLY A 132 -1.60 23.48 4.94
N ALA A 133 -2.43 23.83 3.96
CA ALA A 133 -3.42 24.91 4.09
C ALA A 133 -4.59 24.56 5.02
N THR A 134 -4.80 23.28 5.37
CA THR A 134 -5.84 22.87 6.36
C THR A 134 -5.50 23.33 7.78
N GLY A 135 -4.20 23.49 8.10
CA GLY A 135 -3.73 23.83 9.44
C GLY A 135 -3.67 22.66 10.41
N ASP A 136 -3.90 21.44 9.94
CA ASP A 136 -3.96 20.23 10.77
C ASP A 136 -2.58 19.62 11.03
N TYR A 137 -1.55 20.00 10.25
CA TYR A 137 -0.24 19.37 10.23
C TYR A 137 0.90 20.33 10.53
N ASP A 138 1.90 19.86 11.26
CA ASP A 138 3.17 20.56 11.48
C ASP A 138 4.15 20.32 10.32
N PHE A 139 4.11 19.12 9.73
CA PHE A 139 4.96 18.71 8.61
C PHE A 139 4.16 18.07 7.48
N ILE A 140 4.48 18.45 6.25
CA ILE A 140 4.03 17.83 5.02
C ILE A 140 5.24 17.16 4.36
N ILE A 141 5.22 15.84 4.26
CA ILE A 141 6.27 15.08 3.58
C ILE A 141 5.78 14.79 2.16
N THR A 142 6.54 15.24 1.17
CA THR A 142 6.19 15.07 -0.26
C THR A 142 7.23 14.20 -0.93
N GLU A 143 6.84 12.99 -1.30
CA GLU A 143 7.65 12.13 -2.14
C GLU A 143 7.43 12.48 -3.61
N ILE A 144 8.51 12.78 -4.32
CA ILE A 144 8.51 12.95 -5.77
C ILE A 144 8.88 11.61 -6.41
N GLY A 145 7.92 11.02 -7.15
CA GLY A 145 8.10 9.79 -7.90
C GLY A 145 9.09 9.94 -9.05
N GLY A 146 9.50 8.81 -9.61
CA GLY A 146 10.48 8.77 -10.70
C GLY A 146 11.92 9.00 -10.23
N THR A 147 12.81 9.20 -11.20
CA THR A 147 14.26 9.41 -11.01
C THR A 147 14.61 10.81 -11.45
N VAL A 148 15.42 11.52 -10.66
CA VAL A 148 15.94 12.84 -11.05
C VAL A 148 16.77 12.68 -12.32
N GLY A 149 16.41 13.47 -13.36
CA GLY A 149 16.96 13.36 -14.70
C GLY A 149 15.96 12.84 -15.73
N ASP A 150 14.88 12.16 -15.29
CA ASP A 150 13.82 11.70 -16.18
C ASP A 150 12.94 12.88 -16.64
N ILE A 151 12.55 12.86 -17.92
CA ILE A 151 11.78 13.95 -18.55
C ILE A 151 10.42 14.13 -17.85
N GLU A 152 9.78 13.03 -17.47
CA GLU A 152 8.45 13.00 -16.86
C GLU A 152 8.41 13.74 -15.52
N GLY A 153 9.51 13.70 -14.76
CA GLY A 153 9.64 14.34 -13.45
C GLY A 153 9.92 15.85 -13.48
N LEU A 154 10.34 16.40 -14.62
CA LEU A 154 10.81 17.80 -14.70
C LEU A 154 9.79 18.83 -14.21
N PRO A 155 8.48 18.77 -14.53
CA PRO A 155 7.51 19.74 -14.02
C PRO A 155 7.39 19.75 -12.50
N PHE A 156 7.48 18.56 -11.86
CA PHE A 156 7.45 18.45 -10.40
C PHE A 156 8.70 19.03 -9.75
N LEU A 157 9.87 18.74 -10.32
CA LEU A 157 11.14 19.29 -9.82
C LEU A 157 11.22 20.81 -10.00
N GLU A 158 10.69 21.35 -11.11
CA GLU A 158 10.58 22.80 -11.31
C GLU A 158 9.63 23.45 -10.30
N ALA A 159 8.46 22.85 -10.05
CA ALA A 159 7.54 23.34 -9.03
C ALA A 159 8.16 23.29 -7.63
N MET A 160 8.85 22.19 -7.29
CA MET A 160 9.59 22.05 -6.03
C MET A 160 10.69 23.11 -5.90
N ARG A 161 11.43 23.41 -6.98
CA ARG A 161 12.47 24.45 -7.00
C ARG A 161 11.87 25.81 -6.66
N GLN A 162 10.73 26.15 -7.26
CA GLN A 162 10.02 27.40 -6.98
C GLN A 162 9.55 27.43 -5.52
N LEU A 163 8.92 26.37 -5.01
CA LEU A 163 8.46 26.29 -3.63
C LEU A 163 9.61 26.38 -2.62
N LYS A 164 10.74 25.72 -2.90
CA LYS A 164 11.90 25.78 -2.00
C LYS A 164 12.44 27.22 -1.90
N TRP A 165 12.39 27.97 -2.99
CA TRP A 165 12.76 29.39 -2.98
C TRP A 165 11.73 30.26 -2.24
N GLU A 166 10.44 30.03 -2.47
CA GLU A 166 9.33 30.78 -1.84
C GLU A 166 9.26 30.53 -0.32
N LEU A 167 9.42 29.28 0.11
CA LEU A 167 9.27 28.84 1.50
C LEU A 167 10.57 28.98 2.32
N GLY A 168 11.72 29.08 1.67
CA GLY A 168 13.02 29.24 2.33
C GLY A 168 13.32 28.10 3.31
N ARG A 169 13.43 28.40 4.61
CA ARG A 169 13.74 27.43 5.66
C ARG A 169 12.56 26.49 6.01
N ASP A 170 11.35 26.81 5.53
CA ASP A 170 10.18 25.97 5.75
C ASP A 170 10.13 24.79 4.77
N ALA A 171 11.08 24.70 3.83
CA ALA A 171 11.22 23.63 2.85
C ALA A 171 12.59 22.95 2.95
N VAL A 172 12.61 21.65 3.26
CA VAL A 172 13.80 20.80 3.33
C VAL A 172 13.81 19.85 2.14
N CYS A 173 14.94 19.73 1.45
CA CYS A 173 15.16 18.80 0.34
C CYS A 173 16.01 17.62 0.79
N ILE A 174 15.47 16.43 0.73
CA ILE A 174 16.15 15.16 0.99
C ILE A 174 16.31 14.44 -0.33
N HIS A 175 17.53 14.05 -0.66
CA HIS A 175 17.81 13.32 -1.90
C HIS A 175 18.41 11.95 -1.62
N LEU A 176 17.77 10.91 -2.15
CA LEU A 176 18.23 9.54 -2.08
C LEU A 176 19.13 9.25 -3.28
N THR A 177 20.24 8.59 -3.02
CA THR A 177 21.16 8.13 -4.08
C THR A 177 21.66 6.71 -3.75
N TYR A 178 22.36 6.10 -4.70
CA TYR A 178 22.89 4.76 -4.56
C TYR A 178 24.42 4.74 -4.58
N VAL A 179 25.02 4.03 -3.64
CA VAL A 179 26.45 3.73 -3.58
C VAL A 179 26.67 2.23 -3.82
N PRO A 180 26.82 1.81 -5.08
CA PRO A 180 27.00 0.40 -5.41
C PRO A 180 28.37 -0.13 -4.97
N TYR A 181 28.40 -1.39 -4.56
CA TYR A 181 29.63 -2.17 -4.49
C TYR A 181 29.87 -2.91 -5.80
N ILE A 182 31.02 -2.69 -6.40
CA ILE A 182 31.42 -3.37 -7.63
C ILE A 182 32.26 -4.58 -7.26
N ALA A 183 31.65 -5.75 -7.24
CA ALA A 183 32.30 -6.99 -6.81
C ALA A 183 33.61 -7.29 -7.57
N ALA A 184 33.65 -7.07 -8.89
CA ALA A 184 34.84 -7.28 -9.71
C ALA A 184 36.00 -6.33 -9.36
N ALA A 185 35.71 -5.16 -8.79
CA ALA A 185 36.73 -4.18 -8.37
C ALA A 185 36.99 -4.22 -6.86
N GLY A 186 36.19 -4.94 -6.09
CA GLY A 186 36.28 -5.03 -4.63
C GLY A 186 36.06 -3.72 -3.90
N GLU A 187 35.33 -2.76 -4.49
CA GLU A 187 35.19 -1.43 -3.92
C GLU A 187 33.81 -0.79 -4.10
N LEU A 188 33.48 0.13 -3.18
CA LEU A 188 32.31 0.99 -3.25
C LEU A 188 32.54 2.17 -4.20
N LYS A 189 31.56 2.49 -5.04
CA LYS A 189 31.63 3.58 -6.02
C LYS A 189 30.68 4.73 -5.66
N THR A 190 31.26 5.90 -5.39
CA THR A 190 30.51 7.13 -5.06
C THR A 190 30.14 7.99 -6.26
N LYS A 191 30.64 7.65 -7.46
CA LYS A 191 30.37 8.42 -8.68
C LYS A 191 28.89 8.48 -9.07
N PRO A 192 28.09 7.39 -8.98
CA PRO A 192 26.66 7.46 -9.27
C PRO A 192 25.95 8.49 -8.38
N SER A 193 26.23 8.49 -7.08
CA SER A 193 25.67 9.47 -6.14
C SER A 193 26.06 10.91 -6.48
N GLN A 194 27.34 11.15 -6.82
CA GLN A 194 27.82 12.49 -7.22
C GLN A 194 27.13 12.97 -8.50
N HIS A 195 26.90 12.09 -9.49
CA HIS A 195 26.20 12.45 -10.72
C HIS A 195 24.74 12.76 -10.45
N SER A 196 24.04 11.93 -9.66
CA SER A 196 22.64 12.15 -9.30
C SER A 196 22.43 13.51 -8.62
N VAL A 197 23.31 13.88 -7.68
CA VAL A 197 23.25 15.20 -7.03
C VAL A 197 23.55 16.33 -8.02
N LYS A 198 24.48 16.14 -8.97
CA LYS A 198 24.74 17.13 -10.01
C LYS A 198 23.56 17.36 -10.93
N GLU A 199 22.81 16.30 -11.29
CA GLU A 199 21.57 16.43 -12.06
C GLU A 199 20.56 17.28 -11.29
N LEU A 200 20.35 17.00 -10.00
CA LEU A 200 19.46 17.79 -9.15
C LEU A 200 19.91 19.26 -9.04
N GLN A 201 21.22 19.49 -8.86
CA GLN A 201 21.80 20.85 -8.83
C GLN A 201 21.66 21.57 -10.17
N GLY A 202 21.76 20.84 -11.29
CA GLY A 202 21.53 21.36 -12.65
C GLY A 202 20.10 21.91 -12.84
N LEU A 203 19.14 21.39 -12.10
CA LEU A 203 17.76 21.89 -12.03
C LEU A 203 17.59 23.05 -11.01
N GLY A 204 18.67 23.51 -10.38
CA GLY A 204 18.62 24.59 -9.39
C GLY A 204 18.19 24.15 -7.98
N LEU A 205 18.26 22.85 -7.67
CA LEU A 205 17.92 22.30 -6.36
C LEU A 205 19.18 21.81 -5.64
N GLN A 206 19.45 22.36 -4.46
CA GLN A 206 20.49 21.87 -3.56
C GLN A 206 19.87 20.98 -2.49
N PRO A 207 20.29 19.71 -2.35
CA PRO A 207 19.80 18.87 -1.25
C PRO A 207 20.35 19.39 0.09
N ASP A 208 19.48 19.41 1.11
CA ASP A 208 19.83 19.71 2.49
C ASP A 208 20.35 18.48 3.23
N VAL A 209 19.83 17.31 2.83
CA VAL A 209 20.17 15.99 3.39
C VAL A 209 20.35 15.01 2.24
N LEU A 210 21.40 14.16 2.34
CA LEU A 210 21.61 13.02 1.45
C LEU A 210 21.36 11.72 2.20
N VAL A 211 20.58 10.82 1.59
CA VAL A 211 20.44 9.44 2.06
C VAL A 211 21.10 8.52 1.04
N LEU A 212 22.16 7.83 1.46
CA LEU A 212 22.95 6.95 0.62
C LEU A 212 22.49 5.51 0.79
N ARG A 213 21.73 5.00 -0.16
CA ARG A 213 21.35 3.59 -0.22
C ARG A 213 22.57 2.74 -0.58
N THR A 214 22.75 1.61 0.09
CA THR A 214 23.89 0.71 -0.12
C THR A 214 23.59 -0.68 0.41
N ASP A 215 24.28 -1.69 -0.11
CA ASP A 215 24.18 -3.09 0.34
C ASP A 215 25.05 -3.41 1.58
N ARG A 216 25.90 -2.48 2.00
CA ARG A 216 26.83 -2.64 3.12
C ARG A 216 27.19 -1.32 3.78
N GLU A 217 27.70 -1.36 4.99
CA GLU A 217 28.10 -0.16 5.72
C GLU A 217 29.16 0.66 4.98
N LEU A 218 28.96 1.96 5.00
CA LEU A 218 29.88 2.96 4.46
C LEU A 218 30.78 3.49 5.58
N GLY A 219 32.08 3.40 5.37
CA GLY A 219 33.03 4.04 6.28
C GLY A 219 32.93 5.56 6.26
N ARG A 220 33.23 6.22 7.37
CA ARG A 220 33.17 7.69 7.52
C ARG A 220 33.85 8.46 6.38
N GLY A 221 35.00 7.96 5.90
CA GLY A 221 35.71 8.60 4.78
C GLY A 221 34.91 8.66 3.48
N ILE A 222 34.00 7.68 3.24
CA ILE A 222 33.10 7.68 2.09
C ILE A 222 31.99 8.72 2.29
N LEU A 223 31.39 8.77 3.48
CA LEU A 223 30.35 9.76 3.82
C LEU A 223 30.89 11.17 3.70
N ASP A 224 32.04 11.47 4.29
CA ASP A 224 32.72 12.76 4.22
C ASP A 224 33.05 13.15 2.77
N LYS A 225 33.55 12.19 1.97
CA LYS A 225 33.84 12.42 0.57
C LYS A 225 32.61 12.80 -0.24
N VAL A 226 31.50 12.07 -0.06
CA VAL A 226 30.24 12.34 -0.76
C VAL A 226 29.68 13.71 -0.33
N GLY A 227 29.65 13.99 0.98
CA GLY A 227 29.23 15.29 1.50
C GLY A 227 29.99 16.45 0.90
N HIS A 228 31.32 16.33 0.85
CA HIS A 228 32.18 17.38 0.24
C HIS A 228 31.89 17.58 -1.24
N PHE A 229 31.78 16.49 -2.05
CA PHE A 229 31.50 16.61 -3.48
C PHE A 229 30.10 17.13 -3.81
N CYS A 230 29.14 16.93 -2.91
CA CYS A 230 27.74 17.30 -3.09
C CYS A 230 27.35 18.61 -2.39
N ASN A 231 28.30 19.28 -1.72
CA ASN A 231 28.07 20.48 -0.91
C ASN A 231 27.00 20.27 0.18
N VAL A 232 27.07 19.12 0.86
CA VAL A 232 26.17 18.77 1.96
C VAL A 232 27.00 18.62 3.23
N GLU A 233 26.50 19.16 4.35
CA GLU A 233 27.13 19.06 5.66
C GLU A 233 27.33 17.59 6.04
N LYS A 234 28.44 17.27 6.72
CA LYS A 234 28.83 15.89 7.04
C LYS A 234 27.80 15.13 7.87
N ASP A 235 27.13 15.80 8.80
CA ASP A 235 26.07 15.24 9.64
C ASP A 235 24.71 15.15 8.93
N CYS A 236 24.61 15.67 7.73
CA CYS A 236 23.45 15.57 6.83
C CYS A 236 23.62 14.46 5.77
N VAL A 237 24.70 13.68 5.82
CA VAL A 237 24.91 12.52 4.95
C VAL A 237 24.63 11.24 5.73
N ILE A 238 23.50 10.63 5.46
CA ILE A 238 22.94 9.48 6.17
C ILE A 238 23.08 8.23 5.29
N GLN A 239 23.52 7.11 5.85
CA GLN A 239 23.52 5.85 5.11
C GLN A 239 22.22 5.05 5.39
N CYS A 240 21.69 4.40 4.36
CA CYS A 240 20.59 3.46 4.45
C CYS A 240 21.05 2.11 3.89
N VAL A 241 21.51 1.23 4.78
CA VAL A 241 21.99 -0.11 4.44
C VAL A 241 20.79 -1.04 4.25
N ASP A 242 20.95 -2.10 3.46
CA ASP A 242 19.96 -3.16 3.35
C ASP A 242 19.74 -3.84 4.71
N LEU A 243 18.50 -3.96 5.10
CA LEU A 243 18.08 -4.50 6.39
C LEU A 243 17.18 -5.73 6.20
N PRO A 244 17.13 -6.65 7.18
CA PRO A 244 16.28 -7.84 7.12
C PRO A 244 14.79 -7.52 6.96
N THR A 245 14.35 -6.36 7.46
CA THR A 245 13.00 -5.85 7.29
C THR A 245 12.98 -4.33 7.14
N ILE A 246 12.06 -3.82 6.32
CA ILE A 246 11.85 -2.37 6.16
C ILE A 246 11.49 -1.67 7.47
N TYR A 247 10.94 -2.40 8.45
CA TYR A 247 10.54 -1.86 9.74
C TYR A 247 11.71 -1.51 10.67
N GLU A 248 12.92 -1.97 10.38
CA GLU A 248 14.13 -1.52 11.09
C GLU A 248 14.64 -0.15 10.61
N VAL A 249 14.22 0.30 9.42
CA VAL A 249 14.71 1.55 8.82
C VAL A 249 14.47 2.77 9.72
N PRO A 250 13.30 3.00 10.35
CA PRO A 250 13.13 4.14 11.26
C PRO A 250 14.13 4.15 12.42
N ILE A 251 14.44 2.99 13.00
CA ILE A 251 15.41 2.86 14.10
C ILE A 251 16.81 3.25 13.59
N LYS A 252 17.23 2.70 12.45
CA LYS A 252 18.54 3.00 11.87
C LYS A 252 18.71 4.46 11.43
N MET A 253 17.62 5.10 11.03
CA MET A 253 17.60 6.54 10.73
C MET A 253 17.69 7.38 12.01
N ALA A 254 17.00 6.97 13.08
CA ALA A 254 17.09 7.63 14.41
C ALA A 254 18.50 7.54 15.00
N GLU A 255 19.16 6.36 14.91
CA GLU A 255 20.54 6.17 15.35
C GLU A 255 21.52 7.15 14.70
N GLN A 256 21.23 7.59 13.45
CA GLN A 256 22.01 8.58 12.71
C GLN A 256 21.46 10.00 12.85
N ASN A 257 20.48 10.23 13.72
CA ASN A 257 19.86 11.53 14.00
C ASN A 257 19.19 12.20 12.80
N LEU A 258 18.66 11.44 11.83
CA LEU A 258 18.01 12.00 10.63
C LEU A 258 16.89 12.99 11.00
N ASP A 259 16.06 12.66 11.95
CA ASP A 259 14.97 13.49 12.47
C ASP A 259 15.46 14.80 13.12
N ALA A 260 16.52 14.74 13.91
CA ALA A 260 17.14 15.94 14.50
C ALA A 260 17.77 16.86 13.43
N VAL A 261 18.39 16.27 12.41
CA VAL A 261 18.93 17.01 11.26
C VAL A 261 17.81 17.71 10.49
N ILE A 262 16.69 17.02 10.24
CA ILE A 262 15.51 17.59 9.56
C ILE A 262 14.95 18.78 10.37
N LEU A 263 14.76 18.62 11.69
CA LEU A 263 14.29 19.70 12.55
C LEU A 263 15.23 20.91 12.52
N ARG A 264 16.52 20.69 12.64
CA ARG A 264 17.54 21.74 12.55
C ARG A 264 17.48 22.48 11.20
N LYS A 265 17.38 21.75 10.07
CA LYS A 265 17.27 22.34 8.74
C LYS A 265 15.95 23.11 8.56
N SER A 266 14.89 22.70 9.23
CA SER A 266 13.59 23.41 9.28
C SER A 266 13.58 24.60 10.26
N GLY A 267 14.72 24.91 10.92
CA GLY A 267 14.82 25.99 11.88
C GLY A 267 14.13 25.71 13.24
N ILE A 268 13.87 24.44 13.54
CA ILE A 268 13.24 24.01 14.80
C ILE A 268 14.31 23.51 15.77
N THR A 269 14.35 24.08 16.96
CA THR A 269 15.16 23.58 18.07
C THR A 269 14.29 22.60 18.89
N CYS A 270 14.69 21.35 18.95
CA CYS A 270 13.98 20.32 19.70
C CYS A 270 14.98 19.47 20.48
N ASN A 271 14.74 19.33 21.79
CA ASN A 271 15.59 18.55 22.69
C ASN A 271 14.97 17.18 23.05
N THR A 272 13.79 16.86 22.54
CA THR A 272 13.16 15.54 22.76
C THR A 272 13.81 14.49 21.87
N ILE A 273 13.85 13.25 22.33
CA ILE A 273 14.24 12.07 21.56
C ILE A 273 12.96 11.41 21.03
N PRO A 274 12.95 10.84 19.82
CA PRO A 274 11.77 10.15 19.32
C PRO A 274 11.46 8.91 20.18
N ASP A 275 10.21 8.78 20.61
CA ASP A 275 9.75 7.59 21.33
C ASP A 275 9.40 6.49 20.33
N LEU A 276 10.27 5.50 20.22
CA LEU A 276 10.10 4.32 19.37
C LEU A 276 9.91 3.03 20.19
N GLY A 277 9.52 3.13 21.47
CA GLY A 277 9.41 1.97 22.37
C GLY A 277 8.52 0.86 21.82
N ASP A 278 7.28 1.18 21.41
CA ASP A 278 6.36 0.19 20.85
C ASP A 278 6.86 -0.38 19.52
N TRP A 279 7.53 0.43 18.73
CA TRP A 279 8.14 0.00 17.47
C TRP A 279 9.28 -0.99 17.68
N GLN A 280 10.14 -0.73 18.69
CA GLN A 280 11.21 -1.63 19.08
C GLN A 280 10.68 -2.95 19.64
N VAL A 281 9.57 -2.92 20.37
CA VAL A 281 8.88 -4.14 20.84
C VAL A 281 8.43 -4.99 19.66
N PHE A 282 7.83 -4.40 18.64
CA PHE A 282 7.45 -5.11 17.42
C PHE A 282 8.65 -5.77 16.72
N ILE A 283 9.76 -5.04 16.56
CA ILE A 283 10.99 -5.60 15.96
C ILE A 283 11.53 -6.76 16.80
N SER A 284 11.62 -6.57 18.11
CA SER A 284 12.12 -7.61 19.02
C SER A 284 11.27 -8.89 18.98
N ARG A 285 9.93 -8.79 18.90
CA ARG A 285 9.05 -9.95 18.74
C ARG A 285 9.35 -10.69 17.43
N ARG A 286 9.52 -9.93 16.33
CA ARG A 286 9.84 -10.49 15.02
C ARG A 286 11.17 -11.26 15.02
N GLU A 287 12.20 -10.72 15.67
CA GLU A 287 13.52 -11.35 15.78
C GLU A 287 13.46 -12.63 16.64
N GLN A 288 12.72 -12.60 17.75
CA GLN A 288 12.59 -13.71 18.70
C GLN A 288 11.69 -14.84 18.19
N ALA A 289 10.82 -14.57 17.23
CA ALA A 289 9.94 -15.59 16.65
C ALA A 289 10.78 -16.74 16.04
N SER A 290 10.60 -17.95 16.59
CA SER A 290 11.36 -19.14 16.19
C SER A 290 10.55 -20.15 15.38
N LYS A 291 9.22 -20.08 15.47
CA LYS A 291 8.31 -20.94 14.70
C LYS A 291 7.94 -20.24 13.39
N GLU A 292 7.77 -21.03 12.36
CA GLU A 292 7.34 -20.57 11.03
C GLU A 292 6.06 -21.27 10.62
N ILE A 293 5.17 -20.54 9.96
CA ILE A 293 3.93 -21.06 9.36
C ILE A 293 3.98 -20.88 7.85
N ASP A 294 3.55 -21.92 7.12
CA ASP A 294 3.52 -21.92 5.66
C ASP A 294 2.13 -21.53 5.16
N ILE A 295 2.02 -20.37 4.48
CA ILE A 295 0.76 -19.84 3.96
C ILE A 295 0.81 -19.77 2.43
N ALA A 296 -0.15 -20.44 1.77
CA ALA A 296 -0.33 -20.32 0.33
C ALA A 296 -1.10 -19.05 -0.04
N LEU A 297 -0.61 -18.33 -1.03
CA LEU A 297 -1.29 -17.20 -1.69
C LEU A 297 -1.75 -17.68 -3.07
N VAL A 298 -3.02 -18.08 -3.18
CA VAL A 298 -3.61 -18.54 -4.44
C VAL A 298 -4.07 -17.33 -5.24
N GLY A 299 -3.25 -16.90 -6.18
CA GLY A 299 -3.41 -15.65 -6.91
C GLY A 299 -3.21 -15.78 -8.42
N LYS A 300 -3.37 -14.65 -9.10
CA LYS A 300 -3.14 -14.51 -10.55
C LYS A 300 -1.72 -14.06 -10.88
N TYR A 301 -1.00 -13.55 -9.90
CA TYR A 301 0.33 -12.96 -10.03
C TYR A 301 1.32 -13.71 -9.15
N ASP A 302 2.56 -13.82 -9.61
CA ASP A 302 3.70 -14.41 -8.89
C ASP A 302 4.70 -13.33 -8.42
N LEU A 303 4.26 -12.07 -8.43
CA LEU A 303 5.05 -10.92 -8.03
C LEU A 303 4.62 -10.45 -6.62
N GLN A 304 5.58 -10.27 -5.72
CA GLN A 304 5.35 -9.82 -4.34
C GLN A 304 4.61 -8.47 -4.28
N ASP A 305 5.00 -7.53 -5.12
CA ASP A 305 4.41 -6.19 -5.12
C ASP A 305 2.93 -6.17 -5.54
N ALA A 306 2.47 -7.21 -6.26
CA ALA A 306 1.05 -7.34 -6.62
C ALA A 306 0.13 -7.66 -5.42
N TYR A 307 0.71 -8.15 -4.30
CA TYR A 307 0.00 -8.50 -3.06
C TYR A 307 0.69 -7.91 -1.83
N LYS A 308 1.34 -6.76 -1.99
CA LYS A 308 2.20 -6.16 -0.96
C LYS A 308 1.49 -5.98 0.38
N SER A 309 0.29 -5.42 0.38
CA SER A 309 -0.47 -5.21 1.62
C SER A 309 -0.89 -6.52 2.30
N ILE A 310 -1.21 -7.57 1.54
CA ILE A 310 -1.52 -8.90 2.10
C ILE A 310 -0.28 -9.49 2.77
N LEU A 311 0.89 -9.42 2.11
CA LEU A 311 2.15 -9.91 2.65
C LEU A 311 2.53 -9.20 3.95
N GLU A 312 2.40 -7.87 3.98
CA GLU A 312 2.68 -7.08 5.16
C GLU A 312 1.70 -7.39 6.30
N SER A 313 0.40 -7.54 6.00
CA SER A 313 -0.62 -7.90 7.00
C SER A 313 -0.38 -9.29 7.60
N LEU A 314 -0.01 -10.28 6.78
CA LEU A 314 0.37 -11.62 7.25
C LEU A 314 1.63 -11.57 8.12
N SER A 315 2.64 -10.81 7.70
CA SER A 315 3.90 -10.63 8.44
C SER A 315 3.66 -9.99 9.81
N GLN A 316 2.84 -8.94 9.87
CA GLN A 316 2.46 -8.27 11.11
C GLN A 316 1.67 -9.23 12.02
N ALA A 317 0.64 -9.89 11.48
CA ALA A 317 -0.17 -10.83 12.24
C ALA A 317 0.66 -12.01 12.79
N ALA A 318 1.58 -12.56 12.00
CA ALA A 318 2.48 -13.61 12.45
C ALA A 318 3.39 -13.12 13.59
N THR A 319 3.97 -11.92 13.45
CA THR A 319 4.83 -11.31 14.48
C THR A 319 4.10 -11.13 15.80
N TYR A 320 2.86 -10.64 15.79
CA TYR A 320 2.07 -10.46 17.03
C TYR A 320 1.56 -11.78 17.63
N ASN A 321 1.58 -12.87 16.86
CA ASN A 321 1.34 -14.24 17.32
C ASN A 321 2.66 -15.01 17.57
N ASP A 322 3.80 -14.33 17.72
CA ASP A 322 5.14 -14.86 18.02
C ASP A 322 5.62 -15.93 17.01
N ASN A 323 5.23 -15.77 15.75
CA ASN A 323 5.62 -16.63 14.64
C ASN A 323 6.20 -15.83 13.47
N LYS A 324 6.90 -16.53 12.58
CA LYS A 324 7.26 -16.08 11.24
C LYS A 324 6.28 -16.65 10.23
N VAL A 325 6.10 -15.96 9.12
CA VAL A 325 5.33 -16.46 8.00
C VAL A 325 6.23 -16.69 6.80
N LYS A 326 6.07 -17.85 6.19
CA LYS A 326 6.62 -18.16 4.87
C LYS A 326 5.47 -18.23 3.87
N THR A 327 5.51 -17.36 2.89
CA THR A 327 4.46 -17.27 1.89
C THR A 327 4.84 -18.01 0.61
N HIS A 328 3.91 -18.79 0.08
CA HIS A 328 4.05 -19.55 -1.16
C HIS A 328 3.11 -19.01 -2.22
N PHE A 329 3.67 -18.40 -3.25
CA PHE A 329 2.87 -17.90 -4.38
C PHE A 329 2.45 -19.07 -5.28
N ILE A 330 1.15 -19.25 -5.43
CA ILE A 330 0.57 -20.29 -6.27
C ILE A 330 -0.26 -19.63 -7.37
N GLN A 331 0.19 -19.75 -8.59
CA GLN A 331 -0.58 -19.29 -9.75
C GLN A 331 -1.81 -20.15 -9.92
N SER A 332 -2.98 -19.53 -9.75
CA SER A 332 -4.26 -20.22 -9.78
C SER A 332 -4.55 -20.90 -11.13
N GLU A 333 -3.97 -20.44 -12.23
CA GLU A 333 -4.10 -21.07 -13.55
C GLU A 333 -3.51 -22.48 -13.61
N ASN A 334 -2.55 -22.79 -12.75
CA ASN A 334 -1.87 -24.08 -12.73
C ASN A 334 -2.62 -25.13 -11.87
N LEU A 335 -3.65 -24.72 -11.14
CA LEU A 335 -4.38 -25.60 -10.21
C LEU A 335 -5.48 -26.38 -10.93
N THR A 336 -5.46 -27.67 -10.70
CA THR A 336 -6.46 -28.65 -11.17
C THR A 336 -6.89 -29.58 -10.05
N ARG A 337 -8.01 -30.26 -10.17
CA ARG A 337 -8.45 -31.26 -9.18
C ARG A 337 -7.45 -32.41 -8.98
N SER A 338 -6.61 -32.70 -9.97
CA SER A 338 -5.61 -33.78 -9.90
C SER A 338 -4.33 -33.40 -9.20
N ASN A 339 -3.96 -32.09 -9.15
CA ASN A 339 -2.68 -31.64 -8.58
C ASN A 339 -2.84 -30.75 -7.34
N ILE A 340 -4.05 -30.36 -6.95
CA ILE A 340 -4.28 -29.39 -5.86
C ILE A 340 -3.65 -29.83 -4.53
N ALA A 341 -3.66 -31.14 -4.25
CA ALA A 341 -3.06 -31.70 -3.04
C ALA A 341 -1.54 -31.48 -3.01
N ASP A 342 -0.85 -31.53 -4.16
CA ASP A 342 0.61 -31.31 -4.23
C ASP A 342 0.99 -29.90 -3.80
N TYR A 343 0.08 -28.94 -4.01
CA TYR A 343 0.30 -27.53 -3.65
C TYR A 343 -0.16 -27.17 -2.24
N LEU A 344 -1.30 -27.74 -1.78
CA LEU A 344 -1.96 -27.24 -0.57
C LEU A 344 -1.90 -28.19 0.63
N ALA A 345 -1.59 -29.48 0.46
CA ALA A 345 -1.64 -30.42 1.58
C ALA A 345 -0.63 -30.10 2.71
N ALA A 346 0.48 -29.47 2.39
CA ALA A 346 1.52 -29.08 3.35
C ALA A 346 1.36 -27.65 3.89
N MET A 347 0.35 -26.91 3.45
CA MET A 347 0.12 -25.53 3.89
C MET A 347 -0.66 -25.48 5.20
N ASP A 348 -0.24 -24.60 6.09
CA ASP A 348 -0.93 -24.36 7.37
C ASP A 348 -2.18 -23.51 7.19
N GLY A 349 -2.19 -22.62 6.18
CA GLY A 349 -3.32 -21.78 5.81
C GLY A 349 -3.26 -21.32 4.36
N VAL A 350 -4.40 -20.85 3.85
CA VAL A 350 -4.54 -20.41 2.46
C VAL A 350 -5.23 -19.05 2.40
N VAL A 351 -4.66 -18.12 1.63
CA VAL A 351 -5.32 -16.89 1.22
C VAL A 351 -5.71 -17.01 -0.26
N ILE A 352 -7.01 -16.92 -0.55
CA ILE A 352 -7.50 -16.81 -1.91
C ILE A 352 -7.52 -15.31 -2.25
N CYS A 353 -6.53 -14.91 -3.06
CA CYS A 353 -6.19 -13.52 -3.29
C CYS A 353 -7.23 -12.77 -4.14
N PRO A 354 -7.31 -11.43 -4.01
CA PRO A 354 -8.12 -10.58 -4.88
C PRO A 354 -7.68 -10.61 -6.35
N GLY A 355 -8.42 -9.92 -7.20
CA GLY A 355 -8.12 -9.76 -8.63
C GLY A 355 -9.37 -9.47 -9.46
N PHE A 356 -9.21 -9.38 -10.79
CA PHE A 356 -10.27 -9.09 -11.74
C PHE A 356 -10.21 -10.04 -12.94
N GLY A 357 -11.36 -10.23 -13.62
CA GLY A 357 -11.46 -10.99 -14.86
C GLY A 357 -11.35 -12.50 -14.69
N GLN A 358 -11.57 -13.22 -15.77
CA GLN A 358 -11.79 -14.67 -15.80
C GLN A 358 -10.51 -15.52 -15.58
N ARG A 359 -9.32 -14.98 -15.86
CA ARG A 359 -8.04 -15.71 -15.76
C ARG A 359 -7.87 -16.31 -14.37
N GLY A 360 -7.59 -17.63 -14.26
CA GLY A 360 -7.27 -18.34 -13.03
C GLY A 360 -8.42 -18.51 -12.02
N THR A 361 -9.67 -18.19 -12.37
CA THR A 361 -10.83 -18.30 -11.45
C THR A 361 -11.16 -19.74 -11.11
N GLU A 362 -11.14 -20.67 -12.07
CA GLU A 362 -11.42 -22.08 -11.81
C GLU A 362 -10.41 -22.71 -10.83
N GLY A 363 -9.13 -22.35 -10.94
CA GLY A 363 -8.13 -22.81 -9.97
C GLY A 363 -8.37 -22.29 -8.56
N LYS A 364 -8.87 -21.04 -8.40
CA LYS A 364 -9.28 -20.50 -7.11
C LYS A 364 -10.50 -21.24 -6.54
N ILE A 365 -11.47 -21.60 -7.38
CA ILE A 365 -12.65 -22.38 -7.00
C ILE A 365 -12.21 -23.77 -6.53
N ILE A 366 -11.30 -24.44 -7.24
CA ILE A 366 -10.74 -25.74 -6.84
C ILE A 366 -9.98 -25.64 -5.53
N ALA A 367 -9.21 -24.57 -5.31
CA ALA A 367 -8.52 -24.32 -4.06
C ALA A 367 -9.51 -24.12 -2.89
N ALA A 368 -10.59 -23.35 -3.11
CA ALA A 368 -11.65 -23.15 -2.13
C ALA A 368 -12.33 -24.49 -1.73
N GLU A 369 -12.65 -25.34 -2.71
CA GLU A 369 -13.20 -26.68 -2.48
C GLU A 369 -12.25 -27.56 -1.62
N TYR A 370 -10.97 -27.58 -2.01
CA TYR A 370 -9.97 -28.36 -1.30
C TYR A 370 -9.83 -27.90 0.16
N CYS A 371 -9.71 -26.62 0.37
CA CYS A 371 -9.57 -26.06 1.73
C CYS A 371 -10.80 -26.32 2.59
N ARG A 372 -12.01 -26.13 2.06
CA ARG A 372 -13.26 -26.40 2.78
C ARG A 372 -13.40 -27.85 3.18
N THR A 373 -13.08 -28.77 2.27
CA THR A 373 -13.24 -30.23 2.50
C THR A 373 -12.15 -30.83 3.39
N HIS A 374 -11.00 -30.17 3.52
CA HIS A 374 -9.86 -30.63 4.34
C HIS A 374 -9.65 -29.76 5.60
N ASP A 375 -10.59 -28.85 5.89
CA ASP A 375 -10.56 -27.96 7.05
C ASP A 375 -9.25 -27.16 7.18
N ILE A 376 -8.68 -26.71 6.05
CA ILE A 376 -7.53 -25.83 6.02
C ILE A 376 -8.01 -24.39 6.28
N PRO A 377 -7.45 -23.67 7.25
CA PRO A 377 -7.79 -22.26 7.48
C PRO A 377 -7.67 -21.43 6.21
N THR A 378 -8.76 -20.78 5.82
CA THR A 378 -8.86 -20.07 4.55
C THR A 378 -9.42 -18.67 4.73
N LEU A 379 -8.76 -17.69 4.12
CA LEU A 379 -9.24 -16.31 4.01
C LEU A 379 -9.40 -15.97 2.52
N GLY A 380 -10.63 -15.68 2.09
CA GLY A 380 -10.90 -15.18 0.73
C GLY A 380 -11.11 -13.68 0.73
N ILE A 381 -10.34 -12.94 -0.10
CA ILE A 381 -10.39 -11.48 -0.17
C ILE A 381 -10.97 -11.06 -1.52
N CYS A 382 -12.03 -10.25 -1.52
CA CYS A 382 -12.68 -9.67 -2.69
C CYS A 382 -13.06 -10.75 -3.71
N LEU A 383 -12.37 -10.87 -4.85
CA LEU A 383 -12.56 -11.99 -5.79
C LEU A 383 -12.40 -13.36 -5.12
N GLY A 384 -11.54 -13.46 -4.10
CA GLY A 384 -11.37 -14.70 -3.33
C GLY A 384 -12.66 -15.14 -2.64
N MET A 385 -13.36 -14.22 -1.97
CA MET A 385 -14.69 -14.48 -1.41
C MET A 385 -15.67 -14.93 -2.50
N GLN A 386 -15.68 -14.24 -3.64
CA GLN A 386 -16.58 -14.57 -4.75
C GLN A 386 -16.35 -16.00 -5.27
N MET A 387 -15.09 -16.44 -5.35
CA MET A 387 -14.76 -17.82 -5.74
C MET A 387 -15.20 -18.86 -4.70
N MET A 388 -15.10 -18.52 -3.39
CA MET A 388 -15.65 -19.37 -2.30
C MET A 388 -17.18 -19.51 -2.41
N VAL A 389 -17.87 -18.43 -2.75
CA VAL A 389 -19.34 -18.44 -2.98
C VAL A 389 -19.70 -19.30 -4.18
N ILE A 390 -19.01 -19.15 -5.31
CA ILE A 390 -19.25 -19.94 -6.52
C ILE A 390 -18.97 -21.44 -6.25
N GLU A 391 -17.88 -21.75 -5.56
CA GLU A 391 -17.55 -23.11 -5.14
C GLU A 391 -18.69 -23.75 -4.35
N PHE A 392 -19.15 -23.05 -3.32
CA PHE A 392 -20.23 -23.55 -2.44
C PHE A 392 -21.54 -23.74 -3.21
N ALA A 393 -21.86 -22.80 -4.10
CA ALA A 393 -23.02 -22.92 -4.98
C ALA A 393 -22.98 -24.20 -5.85
N ARG A 394 -21.84 -24.46 -6.47
CA ARG A 394 -21.67 -25.62 -7.38
C ARG A 394 -21.65 -26.96 -6.61
N ASN A 395 -20.83 -27.03 -5.55
CA ASN A 395 -20.48 -28.30 -4.94
C ASN A 395 -21.33 -28.66 -3.69
N VAL A 396 -21.97 -27.67 -3.04
CA VAL A 396 -22.83 -27.91 -1.86
C VAL A 396 -24.31 -27.72 -2.20
N LEU A 397 -24.66 -26.64 -2.92
CA LEU A 397 -26.04 -26.37 -3.30
C LEU A 397 -26.49 -27.13 -4.56
N GLY A 398 -25.55 -27.70 -5.33
CA GLY A 398 -25.84 -28.41 -6.58
C GLY A 398 -26.33 -27.49 -7.70
N LEU A 399 -26.03 -26.21 -7.65
CA LEU A 399 -26.37 -25.24 -8.71
C LEU A 399 -25.37 -25.37 -9.86
N GLU A 400 -25.71 -26.25 -10.80
CA GLU A 400 -24.85 -26.49 -11.97
C GLU A 400 -24.55 -25.19 -12.74
N ASN A 401 -23.28 -25.00 -13.09
CA ASN A 401 -22.80 -23.80 -13.81
C ASN A 401 -23.02 -22.47 -13.07
N ALA A 402 -23.24 -22.49 -11.75
CA ALA A 402 -23.25 -21.25 -10.98
C ALA A 402 -21.95 -20.46 -11.19
N ASN A 403 -22.07 -19.16 -11.42
CA ASN A 403 -20.92 -18.32 -11.75
C ASN A 403 -21.14 -16.85 -11.35
N SER A 404 -20.12 -16.03 -11.57
CA SER A 404 -20.22 -14.59 -11.60
C SER A 404 -20.61 -14.13 -13.02
N ARG A 405 -21.45 -13.11 -13.12
CA ARG A 405 -21.76 -12.44 -14.38
C ARG A 405 -20.56 -11.77 -15.04
N GLU A 406 -19.51 -11.49 -14.28
CA GLU A 406 -18.23 -11.03 -14.81
C GLU A 406 -17.55 -12.09 -15.68
N MET A 407 -17.62 -13.36 -15.25
CA MET A 407 -16.95 -14.50 -15.88
C MET A 407 -17.80 -15.14 -16.97
N ASP A 408 -19.10 -15.28 -16.71
CA ASP A 408 -20.09 -15.83 -17.64
C ASP A 408 -21.39 -15.01 -17.57
N PRO A 409 -21.60 -14.07 -18.51
CA PRO A 409 -22.83 -13.29 -18.57
C PRO A 409 -24.09 -14.12 -18.80
N SER A 410 -23.94 -15.37 -19.29
CA SER A 410 -25.04 -16.29 -19.60
C SER A 410 -25.35 -17.32 -18.52
N THR A 411 -24.62 -17.28 -17.38
CA THR A 411 -24.80 -18.25 -16.29
C THR A 411 -26.27 -18.36 -15.86
N PRO A 412 -26.80 -19.60 -15.70
CA PRO A 412 -28.16 -19.79 -15.19
C PRO A 412 -28.30 -19.41 -13.71
N HIS A 413 -27.21 -19.42 -12.96
CA HIS A 413 -27.15 -19.12 -11.53
C HIS A 413 -26.05 -18.08 -11.24
N ASN A 414 -26.42 -16.81 -11.40
CA ASN A 414 -25.53 -15.68 -11.11
C ASN A 414 -25.48 -15.39 -9.61
N VAL A 415 -24.76 -16.24 -8.89
CA VAL A 415 -24.58 -16.11 -7.43
C VAL A 415 -23.68 -14.92 -7.06
N ILE A 416 -22.93 -14.41 -8.02
CA ILE A 416 -22.22 -13.15 -8.00
C ILE A 416 -22.73 -12.31 -9.18
N ASP A 417 -23.25 -11.12 -8.89
CA ASP A 417 -23.87 -10.26 -9.91
C ASP A 417 -23.34 -8.82 -9.84
N LEU A 418 -23.58 -8.09 -10.91
CA LEU A 418 -23.24 -6.67 -11.01
C LEU A 418 -24.17 -5.86 -10.09
N MET A 419 -23.60 -4.93 -9.33
CA MET A 419 -24.40 -3.97 -8.55
C MET A 419 -25.33 -3.17 -9.46
N GLU A 420 -26.55 -2.86 -8.99
CA GLU A 420 -27.54 -2.10 -9.75
C GLU A 420 -26.97 -0.74 -10.25
N GLU A 421 -26.20 -0.06 -9.40
CA GLU A 421 -25.56 1.22 -9.69
C GLU A 421 -24.49 1.13 -10.80
N GLN A 422 -23.92 -0.06 -11.00
CA GLN A 422 -22.87 -0.31 -11.99
C GLN A 422 -23.41 -0.61 -13.38
N LYS A 423 -24.73 -0.86 -13.55
CA LYS A 423 -25.34 -1.27 -14.83
C LYS A 423 -25.31 -0.17 -15.90
N SER A 424 -25.20 1.09 -15.52
CA SER A 424 -25.19 2.24 -16.42
C SER A 424 -23.79 2.80 -16.74
N ILE A 425 -22.73 2.23 -16.17
CA ILE A 425 -21.37 2.76 -16.27
C ILE A 425 -20.69 2.31 -17.55
N THR A 426 -20.15 3.28 -18.30
CA THR A 426 -19.40 3.05 -19.55
C THR A 426 -17.88 3.23 -19.41
N GLN A 427 -17.44 3.99 -18.42
CA GLN A 427 -16.02 4.20 -18.10
C GLN A 427 -15.54 3.19 -17.06
N MET A 428 -14.33 2.65 -17.23
CA MET A 428 -13.82 1.59 -16.35
C MET A 428 -13.00 2.12 -15.16
N GLY A 429 -12.26 3.21 -15.32
CA GLY A 429 -11.44 3.78 -14.25
C GLY A 429 -12.27 4.59 -13.24
N GLY A 430 -11.99 4.46 -11.94
CA GLY A 430 -12.58 5.24 -10.86
C GLY A 430 -14.10 5.09 -10.67
N THR A 431 -14.69 4.00 -11.18
CA THR A 431 -16.14 3.81 -11.18
C THR A 431 -16.62 2.58 -10.42
N MET A 432 -15.72 1.86 -9.77
CA MET A 432 -16.04 0.75 -8.87
C MET A 432 -16.61 1.26 -7.54
N ARG A 433 -17.09 0.36 -6.70
CA ARG A 433 -17.32 0.65 -5.29
C ARG A 433 -15.95 0.76 -4.62
N LEU A 434 -15.55 1.99 -4.34
CA LEU A 434 -14.20 2.36 -3.89
C LEU A 434 -14.26 3.08 -2.54
N GLY A 435 -13.29 2.80 -1.66
CA GLY A 435 -13.16 3.46 -0.37
C GLY A 435 -13.81 2.71 0.77
N ALA A 436 -13.93 3.37 1.90
CA ALA A 436 -14.42 2.79 3.14
C ALA A 436 -15.95 2.74 3.18
N TYR A 437 -16.48 1.57 3.55
CA TYR A 437 -17.91 1.35 3.76
C TYR A 437 -18.16 0.60 5.06
N SER A 438 -19.29 0.94 5.66
CA SER A 438 -19.77 0.33 6.91
C SER A 438 -20.20 -1.12 6.70
N CYS A 439 -19.91 -1.96 7.68
CA CYS A 439 -20.39 -3.35 7.73
C CYS A 439 -20.84 -3.68 9.16
N GLU A 440 -22.06 -4.20 9.30
CA GLU A 440 -22.57 -4.73 10.56
C GLU A 440 -22.29 -6.23 10.67
N LEU A 441 -21.68 -6.63 11.79
CA LEU A 441 -21.27 -8.01 12.06
C LEU A 441 -22.31 -8.75 12.90
N SER A 442 -22.63 -9.97 12.50
CA SER A 442 -23.51 -10.87 13.27
C SER A 442 -22.82 -11.29 14.57
N THR A 443 -23.47 -11.06 15.70
CA THR A 443 -22.97 -11.47 17.02
C THR A 443 -22.72 -12.98 17.05
N GLY A 444 -21.55 -13.39 17.57
CA GLY A 444 -21.15 -14.79 17.67
C GLY A 444 -20.55 -15.37 16.38
N SER A 445 -20.38 -14.56 15.32
CA SER A 445 -19.60 -14.94 14.16
C SER A 445 -18.09 -14.88 14.45
N LYS A 446 -17.28 -15.66 13.71
CA LYS A 446 -15.81 -15.64 13.85
C LYS A 446 -15.25 -14.25 13.58
N VAL A 447 -15.82 -13.53 12.64
CA VAL A 447 -15.39 -12.15 12.30
C VAL A 447 -15.79 -11.19 13.42
N PHE A 448 -16.99 -11.32 14.02
CA PHE A 448 -17.37 -10.53 15.20
C PHE A 448 -16.38 -10.75 16.36
N GLU A 449 -15.99 -11.99 16.63
CA GLU A 449 -15.00 -12.31 17.68
C GLU A 449 -13.63 -11.72 17.36
N ALA A 450 -13.22 -11.71 16.08
CA ALA A 450 -11.96 -11.13 15.64
C ALA A 450 -11.91 -9.62 15.87
N TYR A 451 -12.94 -8.89 15.45
CA TYR A 451 -12.99 -7.41 15.60
C TYR A 451 -13.39 -6.94 16.99
N GLY A 452 -14.10 -7.76 17.77
CA GLY A 452 -14.59 -7.42 19.10
C GLY A 452 -15.65 -6.31 19.13
N LYS A 453 -16.31 -6.02 18.00
CA LYS A 453 -17.32 -4.96 17.84
C LYS A 453 -18.31 -5.34 16.73
N SER A 454 -19.54 -4.83 16.82
CA SER A 454 -20.62 -5.15 15.86
C SER A 454 -20.59 -4.29 14.58
N HIS A 455 -19.87 -3.19 14.59
CA HIS A 455 -19.79 -2.26 13.47
C HIS A 455 -18.33 -2.04 13.11
N ILE A 456 -18.01 -2.24 11.83
CA ILE A 456 -16.68 -2.01 11.26
C ILE A 456 -16.79 -1.15 10.00
N GLU A 457 -15.67 -0.58 9.61
CA GLU A 457 -15.52 0.16 8.37
C GLU A 457 -14.26 -0.34 7.66
N GLU A 458 -14.42 -0.85 6.43
CA GLU A 458 -13.34 -1.43 5.65
C GLU A 458 -13.39 -0.92 4.20
N ARG A 459 -12.23 -0.97 3.50
CA ARG A 459 -12.11 -0.42 2.14
C ARG A 459 -12.46 -1.45 1.08
N HIS A 460 -13.15 -0.98 0.04
CA HIS A 460 -13.63 -1.78 -1.08
C HIS A 460 -12.96 -1.38 -2.39
N ARG A 461 -12.91 -2.36 -3.32
CA ARG A 461 -12.46 -2.16 -4.70
C ARG A 461 -13.06 -3.24 -5.60
N HIS A 462 -14.34 -3.12 -5.94
CA HIS A 462 -15.06 -4.12 -6.75
C HIS A 462 -16.30 -3.56 -7.44
N ARG A 463 -16.83 -4.31 -8.44
CA ARG A 463 -18.08 -4.03 -9.17
C ARG A 463 -19.14 -5.09 -8.93
N TYR A 464 -18.72 -6.33 -8.67
CA TYR A 464 -19.57 -7.50 -8.53
C TYR A 464 -19.66 -7.91 -7.08
N GLU A 465 -20.81 -8.41 -6.69
CA GLU A 465 -21.13 -8.73 -5.31
C GLU A 465 -21.95 -10.00 -5.19
N PHE A 466 -22.06 -10.53 -3.97
CA PHE A 466 -22.95 -11.64 -3.64
C PHE A 466 -24.40 -11.30 -4.02
N SER A 467 -25.05 -12.21 -4.76
CA SER A 467 -26.43 -12.05 -5.23
C SER A 467 -27.42 -12.35 -4.10
N SER A 468 -28.02 -11.31 -3.52
CA SER A 468 -28.89 -11.38 -2.34
C SER A 468 -30.07 -12.39 -2.44
N PRO A 469 -30.69 -12.67 -3.62
CA PRO A 469 -31.72 -13.69 -3.74
C PRO A 469 -31.30 -15.09 -3.32
N TYR A 470 -30.01 -15.42 -3.41
CA TYR A 470 -29.48 -16.72 -3.01
C TYR A 470 -29.16 -16.83 -1.51
N ARG A 471 -29.11 -15.72 -0.77
CA ARG A 471 -28.66 -15.66 0.62
C ARG A 471 -29.28 -16.74 1.51
N ARG A 472 -30.61 -16.85 1.51
CA ARG A 472 -31.33 -17.82 2.34
C ARG A 472 -30.92 -19.29 2.04
N GLN A 473 -30.67 -19.61 0.78
CA GLN A 473 -30.28 -20.95 0.36
C GLN A 473 -28.86 -21.27 0.86
N PHE A 474 -27.92 -20.31 0.80
CA PHE A 474 -26.57 -20.46 1.34
C PHE A 474 -26.59 -20.65 2.87
N GLU A 475 -27.32 -19.81 3.59
CA GLU A 475 -27.41 -19.87 5.05
C GLU A 475 -28.02 -21.21 5.53
N GLN A 476 -29.04 -21.72 4.86
CA GLN A 476 -29.66 -23.04 5.15
C GLN A 476 -28.69 -24.21 4.92
N ALA A 477 -27.76 -24.06 3.99
CA ALA A 477 -26.76 -25.09 3.69
C ALA A 477 -25.46 -24.97 4.51
N GLY A 478 -25.34 -23.92 5.34
CA GLY A 478 -24.25 -23.78 6.30
C GLY A 478 -23.17 -22.73 5.94
N MET A 479 -23.31 -21.97 4.86
CA MET A 479 -22.50 -20.78 4.62
C MET A 479 -23.31 -19.56 5.06
N LEU A 480 -22.92 -18.94 6.17
CA LEU A 480 -23.61 -17.80 6.76
C LEU A 480 -23.12 -16.48 6.21
N CYS A 481 -24.05 -15.54 6.00
CA CYS A 481 -23.75 -14.15 5.64
C CYS A 481 -23.63 -13.34 6.94
N THR A 482 -22.43 -13.19 7.46
CA THR A 482 -22.17 -12.66 8.82
C THR A 482 -21.77 -11.20 8.86
N GLY A 483 -21.54 -10.58 7.72
CA GLY A 483 -21.32 -9.13 7.57
C GLY A 483 -22.24 -8.57 6.51
N ILE A 484 -22.96 -7.50 6.86
CA ILE A 484 -23.94 -6.85 5.98
C ILE A 484 -23.71 -5.35 5.99
N ASN A 485 -23.69 -4.74 4.82
CA ASN A 485 -23.69 -3.28 4.73
C ASN A 485 -25.08 -2.74 5.17
N PRO A 486 -25.16 -1.87 6.19
CA PRO A 486 -26.43 -1.41 6.74
C PRO A 486 -27.26 -0.56 5.77
N ASP A 487 -26.61 0.16 4.85
CA ASP A 487 -27.27 1.11 3.95
C ASP A 487 -27.86 0.42 2.71
N SER A 488 -27.11 -0.56 2.16
CA SER A 488 -27.47 -1.24 0.90
C SER A 488 -28.01 -2.65 1.09
N GLY A 489 -27.80 -3.27 2.27
CA GLY A 489 -28.15 -4.66 2.54
C GLY A 489 -27.23 -5.68 1.83
N LEU A 490 -26.12 -5.23 1.24
CA LEU A 490 -25.16 -6.08 0.53
C LEU A 490 -24.39 -6.98 1.49
N VAL A 491 -24.11 -8.21 1.05
CA VAL A 491 -23.33 -9.18 1.82
C VAL A 491 -21.85 -8.88 1.67
N GLU A 492 -21.22 -8.52 2.79
CA GLU A 492 -19.80 -8.17 2.85
C GLU A 492 -18.92 -9.33 3.33
N ILE A 493 -19.50 -10.28 4.08
CA ILE A 493 -18.77 -11.37 4.70
C ILE A 493 -19.58 -12.67 4.61
N VAL A 494 -18.91 -13.73 4.21
CA VAL A 494 -19.42 -15.11 4.31
C VAL A 494 -18.50 -15.95 5.19
N GLU A 495 -19.06 -16.87 5.99
CA GLU A 495 -18.28 -17.83 6.77
C GLU A 495 -18.97 -19.18 6.86
N ILE A 496 -18.17 -20.24 7.02
CA ILE A 496 -18.66 -21.59 7.35
C ILE A 496 -18.27 -21.89 8.80
N PRO A 497 -19.21 -21.80 9.76
CA PRO A 497 -18.92 -22.02 11.18
C PRO A 497 -18.36 -23.40 11.50
N ALA A 498 -18.76 -24.42 10.74
CA ALA A 498 -18.29 -25.79 10.89
C ALA A 498 -16.82 -26.01 10.60
N CYS A 499 -16.19 -25.15 9.77
CA CYS A 499 -14.76 -25.16 9.52
C CYS A 499 -14.02 -24.40 10.63
N ARG A 500 -12.78 -24.78 10.90
CA ARG A 500 -11.92 -24.12 11.88
C ARG A 500 -11.79 -22.61 11.58
N TRP A 501 -11.50 -22.25 10.34
CA TRP A 501 -11.51 -20.90 9.81
C TRP A 501 -11.76 -20.92 8.30
N TYR A 502 -12.93 -20.53 7.88
CA TYR A 502 -13.28 -20.42 6.46
C TYR A 502 -14.11 -19.15 6.29
N VAL A 503 -13.42 -18.05 6.00
CA VAL A 503 -13.99 -16.71 5.97
C VAL A 503 -13.66 -16.05 4.64
N GLY A 504 -14.69 -15.50 3.99
CA GLY A 504 -14.57 -14.68 2.79
C GLY A 504 -15.09 -13.28 3.05
N VAL A 505 -14.32 -12.26 2.61
CA VAL A 505 -14.69 -10.85 2.75
C VAL A 505 -14.66 -10.14 1.40
N GLN A 506 -15.67 -9.31 1.12
CA GLN A 506 -15.76 -8.55 -0.13
C GLN A 506 -14.83 -7.33 -0.12
N PHE A 507 -14.57 -6.79 1.04
CA PHE A 507 -13.62 -5.70 1.26
C PHE A 507 -12.16 -6.18 1.31
N HIS A 508 -11.24 -5.22 1.44
CA HIS A 508 -9.80 -5.43 1.48
C HIS A 508 -9.24 -5.11 2.89
N PRO A 509 -9.24 -6.07 3.84
CA PRO A 509 -8.77 -5.84 5.21
C PRO A 509 -7.27 -5.54 5.27
N GLU A 510 -6.51 -5.88 4.22
CA GLU A 510 -5.08 -5.61 4.10
C GLU A 510 -4.77 -4.11 4.03
N TYR A 511 -5.74 -3.24 3.72
CA TYR A 511 -5.52 -1.79 3.63
C TYR A 511 -5.68 -1.07 4.96
N THR A 512 -6.20 -1.72 6.00
CA THR A 512 -6.47 -1.06 7.29
C THR A 512 -5.49 -1.41 8.40
N GLY A 513 -4.69 -2.45 8.23
CA GLY A 513 -3.66 -2.85 9.19
C GLY A 513 -2.41 -1.97 9.16
N THR A 514 -1.86 -1.68 10.33
CA THR A 514 -0.59 -0.97 10.50
C THR A 514 0.37 -1.75 11.38
N VAL A 515 1.64 -1.32 11.48
CA VAL A 515 2.65 -2.02 12.29
C VAL A 515 2.25 -2.11 13.77
N LEU A 516 1.69 -1.03 14.32
CA LEU A 516 1.30 -0.97 15.73
C LEU A 516 -0.15 -1.41 15.98
N ASN A 517 -0.98 -1.40 14.93
CA ASN A 517 -2.39 -1.80 14.98
C ASN A 517 -2.70 -2.76 13.81
N PRO A 518 -2.25 -4.03 13.88
CA PRO A 518 -2.49 -5.00 12.81
C PRO A 518 -3.98 -5.27 12.64
N ASN A 519 -4.42 -5.54 11.40
CA ASN A 519 -5.84 -5.80 11.14
C ASN A 519 -6.32 -7.04 11.91
N PRO A 520 -7.46 -6.94 12.65
CA PRO A 520 -7.97 -8.00 13.50
C PRO A 520 -8.30 -9.30 12.76
N LEU A 521 -8.72 -9.21 11.49
CA LEU A 521 -9.07 -10.39 10.69
C LEU A 521 -7.83 -11.23 10.36
N PHE A 522 -6.71 -10.58 9.97
CA PHE A 522 -5.44 -11.27 9.76
C PHE A 522 -4.88 -11.84 11.06
N MET A 523 -5.04 -11.12 12.18
CA MET A 523 -4.65 -11.60 13.51
C MET A 523 -5.39 -12.88 13.87
N ALA A 524 -6.71 -12.91 13.67
CA ALA A 524 -7.54 -14.07 13.96
C ALA A 524 -7.28 -15.24 12.99
N PHE A 525 -7.07 -14.95 11.70
CA PHE A 525 -6.71 -15.96 10.70
C PHE A 525 -5.42 -16.68 11.11
N VAL A 526 -4.34 -15.95 11.39
CA VAL A 526 -3.05 -16.51 11.79
C VAL A 526 -3.18 -17.25 13.14
N LYS A 527 -3.93 -16.72 14.09
CA LYS A 527 -4.20 -17.40 15.37
C LYS A 527 -4.86 -18.76 15.17
N ASN A 528 -5.84 -18.87 14.26
CA ASN A 528 -6.53 -20.13 13.96
C ASN A 528 -5.67 -21.13 13.16
N ILE A 529 -4.60 -20.66 12.52
CA ILE A 529 -3.57 -21.53 11.94
C ILE A 529 -2.73 -22.18 13.04
N ILE A 530 -2.25 -21.37 14.00
CA ILE A 530 -1.27 -21.78 15.01
C ILE A 530 -1.90 -22.68 16.08
N TYR A 531 -3.06 -22.30 16.58
CA TYR A 531 -3.75 -23.03 17.65
C TYR A 531 -4.73 -24.04 17.06
N ARG A 532 -4.23 -25.27 16.85
CA ARG A 532 -5.10 -26.41 16.59
C ARG A 532 -5.83 -26.72 17.90
N GLN A 533 -7.09 -26.29 18.02
CA GLN A 533 -7.94 -26.66 19.15
C GLN A 533 -8.26 -28.15 19.12
#